data_9205048291320bd68baa51432ae908a0
#
_entry.id   9205048291320bd68baa51432ae908a0
#
_cell.length_a   1.000
_cell.length_b   1.000
_cell.length_c   1.000
_cell.angle_alpha   90.00
_cell.angle_beta   90.00
_cell.angle_gamma   90.00
#
_symmetry.space_group_name_H-M   'P 1'
#
loop_
_entity.id
_entity.type
_entity.pdbx_description
1 polymer ?
#
loop_
_entity_poly.entity_id
_entity_poly.type
_entity_poly.pdbx_seq_one_letter_code
_entity_poly.pdbx_strand_id
1 'polypeptide(L)'
;MALILIIDDSPTEVHVMKKALEKGGYQTATAGDGQEGVRLAREMHPDLIFMDIVMPGMNGYQATRAIVNDPGTRSIPIVMVTSKGLETDRVWGLRQGAVDYMVKPVSPDLLVQKAQATLAA
;
A
#
# COMPACT_ATOMS: atom_id res chain seq x y z
N MET A 1 -13.32 -8.70 9.67
CA MET A 1 -12.83 -8.70 8.30
C MET A 1 -11.77 -7.61 8.15
N ALA A 2 -10.63 -7.93 7.61
CA ALA A 2 -9.54 -6.97 7.50
C ALA A 2 -9.85 -5.88 6.46
N LEU A 3 -9.45 -4.66 6.77
CA LEU A 3 -9.56 -3.50 5.90
C LEU A 3 -8.20 -3.18 5.28
N ILE A 4 -8.13 -3.12 3.96
CA ILE A 4 -6.93 -2.80 3.21
C ILE A 4 -7.11 -1.47 2.50
N LEU A 5 -6.18 -0.56 2.73
CA LEU A 5 -6.15 0.74 2.04
C LEU A 5 -5.21 0.66 0.85
N ILE A 6 -5.70 1.03 -0.33
CA ILE A 6 -4.94 1.06 -1.58
C ILE A 6 -4.65 2.52 -1.92
N ILE A 7 -3.38 2.89 -1.98
CA ILE A 7 -2.95 4.25 -2.29
C ILE A 7 -2.21 4.22 -3.64
N ASP A 8 -2.87 4.71 -4.68
CA ASP A 8 -2.38 4.67 -6.06
C ASP A 8 -3.15 5.69 -6.88
N ASP A 9 -2.47 6.43 -7.74
CA ASP A 9 -3.10 7.47 -8.57
C ASP A 9 -3.68 6.96 -9.89
N SER A 10 -3.51 5.67 -10.20
CA SER A 10 -4.07 5.05 -11.41
C SER A 10 -5.43 4.44 -11.13
N PRO A 11 -6.53 5.03 -11.63
CA PRO A 11 -7.87 4.45 -11.41
C PRO A 11 -8.00 3.00 -11.91
N THR A 12 -7.36 2.68 -13.02
CA THR A 12 -7.39 1.34 -13.60
C THR A 12 -6.72 0.32 -12.68
N GLU A 13 -5.53 0.63 -12.17
CA GLU A 13 -4.80 -0.27 -11.27
C GLU A 13 -5.49 -0.42 -9.92
N VAL A 14 -6.01 0.69 -9.38
CA VAL A 14 -6.82 0.66 -8.16
C VAL A 14 -8.00 -0.28 -8.31
N HIS A 15 -8.72 -0.18 -9.43
CA HIS A 15 -9.89 -1.03 -9.70
C HIS A 15 -9.51 -2.51 -9.71
N VAL A 16 -8.41 -2.86 -10.39
CA VAL A 16 -7.94 -4.25 -10.48
C VAL A 16 -7.56 -4.78 -9.09
N MET A 17 -6.80 -4.01 -8.32
CA MET A 17 -6.38 -4.40 -6.97
C MET A 17 -7.57 -4.55 -6.03
N LYS A 18 -8.48 -3.58 -6.07
CA LYS A 18 -9.69 -3.57 -5.25
C LYS A 18 -10.52 -4.83 -5.50
N LYS A 19 -10.78 -5.15 -6.78
CA LYS A 19 -11.56 -6.34 -7.13
C LYS A 19 -10.89 -7.62 -6.65
N ALA A 20 -9.58 -7.74 -6.83
CA ALA A 20 -8.84 -8.92 -6.40
C ALA A 20 -8.93 -9.11 -4.88
N LEU A 21 -8.73 -8.06 -4.11
CA LEU A 21 -8.74 -8.12 -2.65
C LEU A 21 -10.14 -8.37 -2.11
N GLU A 22 -11.16 -7.74 -2.69
CA GLU A 22 -12.55 -7.97 -2.27
C GLU A 22 -12.98 -9.40 -2.57
N LYS A 23 -12.57 -9.94 -3.72
CA LYS A 23 -12.82 -11.35 -4.05
C LYS A 23 -12.12 -12.28 -3.06
N GLY A 24 -10.98 -11.86 -2.53
CA GLY A 24 -10.24 -12.60 -1.49
C GLY A 24 -10.85 -12.48 -0.09
N GLY A 25 -11.94 -11.73 0.09
CA GLY A 25 -12.64 -11.62 1.36
C GLY A 25 -12.27 -10.39 2.18
N TYR A 26 -11.53 -9.44 1.64
CA TYR A 26 -11.12 -8.22 2.34
C TYR A 26 -12.05 -7.05 2.06
N GLN A 27 -12.18 -6.15 3.02
CA GLN A 27 -12.74 -4.83 2.79
C GLN A 27 -11.65 -3.92 2.25
N THR A 28 -12.01 -2.99 1.38
CA THR A 28 -11.03 -2.06 0.78
C THR A 28 -11.48 -0.62 0.91
N ALA A 29 -10.49 0.27 1.01
CA ALA A 29 -10.64 1.70 0.84
C ALA A 29 -9.55 2.16 -0.13
N THR A 30 -9.77 3.27 -0.81
CA THR A 30 -8.84 3.75 -1.83
C THR A 30 -8.51 5.21 -1.64
N ALA A 31 -7.27 5.60 -1.97
CA ALA A 31 -6.82 6.97 -2.01
C ALA A 31 -6.07 7.20 -3.32
N GLY A 32 -6.32 8.33 -3.97
CA GLY A 32 -5.74 8.66 -5.27
C GLY A 32 -4.42 9.40 -5.22
N ASP A 33 -3.94 9.76 -4.04
CA ASP A 33 -2.64 10.40 -3.86
C ASP A 33 -2.11 10.15 -2.44
N GLY A 34 -0.84 10.54 -2.23
CA GLY A 34 -0.16 10.28 -0.96
C GLY A 34 -0.76 11.03 0.22
N GLN A 35 -1.16 12.28 0.03
CA GLN A 35 -1.75 13.09 1.11
C GLN A 35 -3.08 12.52 1.56
N GLU A 36 -3.95 12.17 0.63
CA GLU A 36 -5.22 11.50 0.95
C GLU A 36 -4.96 10.17 1.64
N GLY A 37 -3.98 9.42 1.16
CA GLY A 37 -3.59 8.15 1.76
C GLY A 37 -3.19 8.28 3.22
N VAL A 38 -2.36 9.27 3.54
CA VAL A 38 -1.95 9.54 4.93
C VAL A 38 -3.17 9.92 5.78
N ARG A 39 -4.04 10.77 5.24
CA ARG A 39 -5.26 11.19 5.94
C ARG A 39 -6.16 9.98 6.25
N LEU A 40 -6.41 9.14 5.24
CA LEU A 40 -7.27 7.96 5.42
C LEU A 40 -6.65 6.93 6.36
N ALA A 41 -5.33 6.77 6.33
CA ALA A 41 -4.64 5.88 7.27
C ALA A 41 -4.90 6.33 8.73
N ARG A 42 -4.85 7.63 8.98
CA ARG A 42 -5.13 8.20 10.31
C ARG A 42 -6.59 8.05 10.73
N GLU A 43 -7.52 8.23 9.79
CA GLU A 43 -8.96 8.15 10.07
C GLU A 43 -9.46 6.73 10.21
N MET A 44 -9.01 5.84 9.34
CA MET A 44 -9.59 4.50 9.19
C MET A 44 -8.81 3.41 9.91
N HIS A 45 -7.53 3.63 10.20
CA HIS A 45 -6.64 2.64 10.79
C HIS A 45 -6.72 1.29 10.08
N PRO A 46 -6.41 1.24 8.76
CA PRO A 46 -6.49 -0.02 8.03
C PRO A 46 -5.53 -1.06 8.60
N ASP A 47 -5.79 -2.32 8.31
CA ASP A 47 -4.94 -3.43 8.75
C ASP A 47 -3.70 -3.61 7.87
N LEU A 48 -3.75 -3.09 6.65
CA LEU A 48 -2.67 -3.19 5.66
C LEU A 48 -2.82 -2.06 4.66
N ILE A 49 -1.69 -1.53 4.18
CA ILE A 49 -1.67 -0.53 3.11
C ILE A 49 -0.85 -1.08 1.94
N PHE A 50 -1.42 -1.03 0.73
CA PHE A 50 -0.67 -1.16 -0.51
C PHE A 50 -0.40 0.24 -1.05
N MET A 51 0.86 0.57 -1.28
CA MET A 51 1.33 1.93 -1.58
C MET A 51 2.08 1.97 -2.90
N ASP A 52 1.62 2.77 -3.86
CA ASP A 52 2.43 3.09 -5.03
C ASP A 52 3.44 4.19 -4.69
N ILE A 53 4.52 4.26 -5.44
CA ILE A 53 5.60 5.24 -5.23
C ILE A 53 5.38 6.48 -6.09
N VAL A 54 5.16 6.29 -7.38
CA VAL A 54 5.10 7.40 -8.35
C VAL A 54 3.70 7.99 -8.37
N MET A 55 3.52 9.09 -7.65
CA MET A 55 2.25 9.80 -7.55
C MET A 55 2.54 11.32 -7.58
N PRO A 56 1.63 12.14 -8.13
CA PRO A 56 1.82 13.59 -8.10
C PRO A 56 1.78 14.12 -6.67
N GLY A 57 2.55 15.18 -6.41
CA GLY A 57 2.67 15.75 -5.08
C GLY A 57 3.48 14.85 -4.17
N MET A 58 2.90 14.39 -3.07
CA MET A 58 3.57 13.47 -2.13
C MET A 58 3.71 12.09 -2.77
N ASN A 59 4.95 11.62 -2.92
CA ASN A 59 5.19 10.27 -3.46
C ASN A 59 5.03 9.20 -2.36
N GLY A 60 5.11 7.92 -2.78
CA GLY A 60 4.90 6.80 -1.85
C GLY A 60 5.97 6.69 -0.76
N TYR A 61 7.19 7.09 -1.03
CA TYR A 61 8.25 7.14 -0.01
C TYR A 61 7.89 8.13 1.10
N GLN A 62 7.48 9.32 0.70
CA GLN A 62 7.11 10.39 1.63
C GLN A 62 5.87 10.02 2.43
N ALA A 63 4.85 9.44 1.78
CA ALA A 63 3.64 8.98 2.44
C ALA A 63 3.94 7.87 3.46
N THR A 64 4.77 6.91 3.10
CA THR A 64 5.19 5.82 3.99
C THR A 64 5.90 6.39 5.21
N ARG A 65 6.84 7.31 5.02
CA ARG A 65 7.54 7.94 6.14
C ARG A 65 6.57 8.66 7.07
N ALA A 66 5.61 9.40 6.53
CA ALA A 66 4.61 10.12 7.33
C ALA A 66 3.78 9.16 8.19
N ILE A 67 3.37 8.02 7.60
CA ILE A 67 2.58 7.01 8.31
C ILE A 67 3.41 6.33 9.40
N VAL A 68 4.64 5.95 9.10
CA VAL A 68 5.53 5.25 10.04
C VAL A 68 6.00 6.15 11.17
N ASN A 69 6.14 7.45 10.93
CA ASN A 69 6.55 8.40 11.96
C ASN A 69 5.42 8.87 12.87
N ASP A 70 4.17 8.56 12.53
CA ASP A 70 3.01 8.92 13.34
C ASP A 70 2.73 7.80 14.35
N PRO A 71 2.72 8.06 15.67
CA PRO A 71 2.43 7.03 16.67
C PRO A 71 1.10 6.32 16.46
N GLY A 72 0.10 7.00 15.90
CA GLY A 72 -1.23 6.45 15.65
C GLY A 72 -1.30 5.48 14.48
N THR A 73 -0.32 5.50 13.57
CA THR A 73 -0.35 4.70 12.34
C THR A 73 0.91 3.87 12.11
N ARG A 74 1.92 4.01 12.95
CA ARG A 74 3.23 3.36 12.72
C ARG A 74 3.17 1.83 12.70
N SER A 75 2.17 1.23 13.32
CA SER A 75 2.04 -0.23 13.37
C SER A 75 1.36 -0.82 12.13
N ILE A 76 0.79 0.02 11.26
CA ILE A 76 0.13 -0.45 10.04
C ILE A 76 1.20 -0.93 9.06
N PRO A 77 1.19 -2.20 8.64
CA PRO A 77 2.15 -2.68 7.65
C PRO A 77 1.88 -2.06 6.28
N ILE A 78 2.94 -1.66 5.60
CA ILE A 78 2.87 -1.05 4.27
C ILE A 78 3.66 -1.92 3.31
N VAL A 79 3.00 -2.37 2.24
CA VAL A 79 3.62 -3.10 1.13
C VAL A 79 3.63 -2.17 -0.09
N MET A 80 4.79 -1.91 -0.66
CA MET A 80 4.88 -1.10 -1.87
C MET A 80 4.51 -1.93 -3.08
N VAL A 81 3.69 -1.36 -3.98
CA VAL A 81 3.29 -1.98 -5.25
C VAL A 81 3.49 -0.94 -6.33
N THR A 82 4.56 -1.06 -7.11
CA THR A 82 5.00 0.00 -8.00
C THR A 82 5.70 -0.54 -9.23
N SER A 83 5.79 0.28 -10.29
CA SER A 83 6.55 -0.06 -11.49
C SER A 83 8.06 0.17 -11.33
N LYS A 84 8.52 0.77 -10.22
CA LYS A 84 9.95 1.00 -9.96
C LYS A 84 10.60 -0.30 -9.51
N GLY A 85 11.28 -0.99 -10.45
CA GLY A 85 11.77 -2.33 -10.24
C GLY A 85 13.25 -2.48 -9.92
N LEU A 86 13.99 -1.38 -9.72
CA LEU A 86 15.41 -1.45 -9.38
C LEU A 86 15.60 -1.88 -7.92
N GLU A 87 16.69 -2.61 -7.66
CA GLU A 87 17.02 -3.03 -6.30
C GLU A 87 17.21 -1.82 -5.36
N THR A 88 17.77 -0.73 -5.88
CA THR A 88 17.92 0.50 -5.10
C THR A 88 16.57 1.10 -4.70
N ASP A 89 15.54 1.00 -5.55
CA ASP A 89 14.19 1.45 -5.22
C ASP A 89 13.61 0.60 -4.09
N ARG A 90 13.80 -0.71 -4.16
CA ARG A 90 13.33 -1.64 -3.14
C ARG A 90 13.98 -1.36 -1.78
N VAL A 91 15.29 -1.24 -1.77
CA VAL A 91 16.04 -0.94 -0.54
C VAL A 91 15.58 0.38 0.07
N TRP A 92 15.40 1.41 -0.77
CA TRP A 92 14.95 2.72 -0.31
C TRP A 92 13.55 2.67 0.30
N GLY A 93 12.63 1.93 -0.35
CA GLY A 93 11.26 1.73 0.16
C GLY A 93 11.25 1.06 1.54
N LEU A 94 12.03 0.01 1.70
CA LEU A 94 12.14 -0.68 2.99
C LEU A 94 12.73 0.22 4.07
N ARG A 95 13.69 1.07 3.70
CA ARG A 95 14.27 2.06 4.63
C ARG A 95 13.28 3.12 5.07
N GLN A 96 12.30 3.46 4.24
CA GLN A 96 11.24 4.40 4.64
C GLN A 96 10.26 3.77 5.63
N GLY A 97 10.26 2.46 5.76
CA GLY A 97 9.46 1.74 6.72
C GLY A 97 8.48 0.73 6.12
N ALA A 98 8.48 0.54 4.79
CA ALA A 98 7.68 -0.53 4.18
C ALA A 98 8.17 -1.89 4.64
N VAL A 99 7.25 -2.83 4.80
CA VAL A 99 7.59 -4.20 5.24
C VAL A 99 7.90 -5.12 4.06
N ASP A 100 7.44 -4.75 2.86
CA ASP A 100 7.68 -5.55 1.65
C ASP A 100 7.52 -4.69 0.40
N TYR A 101 7.85 -5.26 -0.76
CA TYR A 101 7.89 -4.53 -2.02
C TYR A 101 7.52 -5.46 -3.17
N MET A 102 6.58 -5.03 -4.02
CA MET A 102 6.14 -5.77 -5.20
C MET A 102 6.30 -4.89 -6.43
N VAL A 103 6.71 -5.48 -7.55
CA VAL A 103 6.91 -4.76 -8.82
C VAL A 103 5.76 -5.09 -9.77
N LYS A 104 5.11 -4.05 -10.30
CA LYS A 104 4.04 -4.20 -11.28
C LYS A 104 4.59 -4.73 -12.61
N PRO A 105 3.82 -5.51 -13.36
CA PRO A 105 2.44 -5.90 -13.07
C PRO A 105 2.37 -7.02 -12.01
N VAL A 106 1.39 -6.93 -11.11
CA VAL A 106 1.18 -7.92 -10.05
C VAL A 106 -0.10 -8.68 -10.36
N SER A 107 -0.02 -10.02 -10.40
CA SER A 107 -1.21 -10.85 -10.61
C SER A 107 -2.16 -10.72 -9.42
N PRO A 108 -3.49 -10.84 -9.64
CA PRO A 108 -4.45 -10.85 -8.55
C PRO A 108 -4.14 -11.89 -7.48
N ASP A 109 -3.71 -13.08 -7.88
CA ASP A 109 -3.39 -14.17 -6.95
C ASP A 109 -2.20 -13.81 -6.05
N LEU A 110 -1.14 -13.24 -6.62
CA LEU A 110 0.04 -12.83 -5.85
C LEU A 110 -0.29 -11.70 -4.88
N LEU A 111 -1.16 -10.77 -5.29
CA LEU A 111 -1.59 -9.67 -4.42
C LEU A 111 -2.34 -10.21 -3.20
N VAL A 112 -3.27 -11.13 -3.42
CA VAL A 112 -4.04 -11.76 -2.33
C VAL A 112 -3.12 -12.57 -1.42
N GLN A 113 -2.19 -13.34 -1.99
CA GLN A 113 -1.21 -14.09 -1.20
C GLN A 113 -0.36 -13.18 -0.34
N LYS A 114 0.08 -12.03 -0.88
CA LYS A 114 0.86 -11.06 -0.12
C LYS A 114 0.04 -10.48 1.03
N ALA A 115 -1.22 -10.15 0.79
CA ALA A 115 -2.11 -9.67 1.84
C ALA A 115 -2.27 -10.71 2.95
N GLN A 116 -2.52 -11.97 2.59
CA GLN A 116 -2.65 -13.07 3.55
C GLN A 116 -1.38 -13.23 4.39
N ALA A 117 -0.22 -13.27 3.75
CA ALA A 117 1.06 -13.46 4.43
C ALA A 117 1.37 -12.28 5.37
N THR A 118 1.13 -11.05 4.91
CA THR A 118 1.41 -9.86 5.71
C THR A 118 0.49 -9.76 6.93
N LEU A 119 -0.79 -10.06 6.76
CA LEU A 119 -1.77 -10.00 7.84
C LEU A 119 -1.63 -11.14 8.85
N ALA A 120 -1.01 -12.25 8.45
CA ALA A 120 -0.77 -13.38 9.33
C ALA A 120 0.50 -13.23 10.19
N ALA A 121 1.37 -12.29 9.84
CA ALA A 121 2.64 -12.09 10.51
C ALA A 121 2.50 -11.44 11.89
#